data_8102851c62b963d6050e78e1aca6c44a
#
_entry.id   8102851c62b963d6050e78e1aca6c44a
#
_cell.length_a   1.000
_cell.length_b   1.000
_cell.length_c   1.000
_cell.angle_alpha   90.00
_cell.angle_beta   90.00
_cell.angle_gamma   90.00
#
_symmetry.space_group_name_H-M   'P 1'
#
loop_
_entity.id
_entity.type
_entity.pdbx_description
1 polymer ?
#
loop_
_entity_poly.entity_id
_entity_poly.type
_entity_poly.pdbx_seq_one_letter_code
_entity_poly.pdbx_strand_id
1 'polypeptide(L)'
;MDRKISMNIESVKTRIKIHEGYRDTVYEDSLGKATIGFGHLVTYKDKFEEGKEYPKEQLEKLFDKDFDNAKEGMEFFVKANELDICDTAKGVLIEMIFQLGIGNVNKFKGMIKALKDKDMKTAGDEMIASKWYSQTKERCQTLADLMRNCE
;
A
#
# COMPACT_ATOMS: atom_id res chain seq x y z
N MET A 1 -19.16 -22.11 6.83
CA MET A 1 -18.70 -21.75 6.38
C MET A 1 -18.15 -20.98 6.52
N ASP A 2 -17.53 -21.03 6.62
CA ASP A 2 -16.86 -20.24 6.68
C ASP A 2 -16.82 -19.34 5.94
N ARG A 3 -17.41 -19.06 5.89
CA ARG A 3 -17.19 -18.19 5.23
C ARG A 3 -16.43 -17.50 5.67
N LYS A 4 -15.80 -17.93 5.74
CA LYS A 4 -14.92 -17.11 6.08
C LYS A 4 -14.97 -15.89 5.37
N ILE A 5 -14.91 -14.90 5.97
CA ILE A 5 -14.92 -13.62 5.32
C ILE A 5 -13.57 -13.41 4.69
N SER A 6 -13.56 -13.35 3.39
CA SER A 6 -12.31 -13.03 2.73
C SER A 6 -12.22 -11.54 2.50
N MET A 7 -11.01 -11.03 2.48
CA MET A 7 -10.74 -9.64 2.18
C MET A 7 -11.25 -9.30 0.79
N ASN A 8 -11.87 -8.15 0.63
CA ASN A 8 -12.32 -7.69 -0.69
C ASN A 8 -11.13 -7.12 -1.44
N ILE A 9 -10.44 -8.01 -2.15
CA ILE A 9 -9.22 -7.65 -2.89
C ILE A 9 -9.49 -6.60 -3.96
N GLU A 10 -10.62 -6.72 -4.66
CA GLU A 10 -10.93 -5.75 -5.72
C GLU A 10 -11.14 -4.35 -5.17
N SER A 11 -11.74 -4.24 -3.99
CA SER A 11 -11.92 -2.96 -3.34
C SER A 11 -10.58 -2.32 -2.98
N VAL A 12 -9.64 -3.12 -2.47
CA VAL A 12 -8.30 -2.63 -2.14
C VAL A 12 -7.58 -2.18 -3.39
N LYS A 13 -7.64 -2.98 -4.46
CA LYS A 13 -7.00 -2.60 -5.74
C LYS A 13 -7.55 -1.29 -6.26
N THR A 14 -8.87 -1.13 -6.24
CA THR A 14 -9.50 0.09 -6.73
C THR A 14 -9.04 1.31 -5.94
N ARG A 15 -8.98 1.19 -4.62
CA ARG A 15 -8.53 2.29 -3.77
C ARG A 15 -7.08 2.67 -4.08
N ILE A 16 -6.21 1.67 -4.24
CA ILE A 16 -4.81 1.95 -4.57
C ILE A 16 -4.70 2.66 -5.91
N LYS A 17 -5.44 2.18 -6.93
CA LYS A 17 -5.41 2.82 -8.24
C LYS A 17 -5.85 4.27 -8.20
N ILE A 18 -6.90 4.55 -7.41
CA ILE A 18 -7.39 5.92 -7.26
C ILE A 18 -6.32 6.80 -6.61
N HIS A 19 -5.68 6.31 -5.56
CA HIS A 19 -4.67 7.07 -4.85
C HIS A 19 -3.40 7.27 -5.69
N GLU A 20 -3.03 6.26 -6.49
CA GLU A 20 -1.80 6.37 -7.29
C GLU A 20 -1.99 7.18 -8.57
N GLY A 21 -3.20 7.19 -9.12
CA GLY A 21 -3.43 7.78 -10.43
C GLY A 21 -2.86 6.92 -11.54
N TYR A 22 -2.94 7.40 -12.78
CA TYR A 22 -2.50 6.63 -13.93
C TYR A 22 -1.77 7.49 -14.95
N ARG A 23 -0.62 7.02 -15.41
CA ARG A 23 0.12 7.63 -16.51
C ARG A 23 0.64 6.54 -17.43
N ASP A 24 0.52 6.74 -18.73
CA ASP A 24 1.00 5.77 -19.71
C ASP A 24 2.44 6.05 -20.16
N THR A 25 3.05 7.11 -19.62
CA THR A 25 4.47 7.44 -19.88
C THR A 25 5.19 7.57 -18.55
N VAL A 26 6.50 7.40 -18.59
CA VAL A 26 7.33 7.60 -17.40
C VAL A 26 7.27 9.06 -16.95
N TYR A 27 7.07 9.26 -15.66
CA TYR A 27 7.04 10.59 -15.05
C TYR A 27 7.73 10.54 -13.69
N GLU A 28 8.02 11.71 -13.12
CA GLU A 28 8.55 11.77 -11.76
C GLU A 28 7.41 11.98 -10.78
N ASP A 29 7.40 11.17 -9.70
CA ASP A 29 6.38 11.33 -8.65
C ASP A 29 6.74 12.52 -7.76
N SER A 30 5.93 12.74 -6.71
CA SER A 30 6.13 13.87 -5.80
C SER A 30 7.47 13.85 -5.08
N LEU A 31 8.13 12.69 -5.05
CA LEU A 31 9.44 12.55 -4.42
C LEU A 31 10.57 12.51 -5.45
N GLY A 32 10.27 12.81 -6.72
CA GLY A 32 11.27 12.84 -7.78
C GLY A 32 11.67 11.48 -8.33
N LYS A 33 10.87 10.45 -8.08
CA LYS A 33 11.19 9.09 -8.52
C LYS A 33 10.46 8.75 -9.81
N ALA A 34 11.19 8.12 -10.75
CA ALA A 34 10.62 7.70 -12.03
C ALA A 34 9.52 6.68 -11.80
N THR A 35 8.36 6.92 -12.37
CA THR A 35 7.15 6.15 -12.10
C THR A 35 6.36 5.97 -13.39
N ILE A 36 5.56 4.91 -13.51
CA ILE A 36 4.70 4.70 -14.67
C ILE A 36 3.46 3.90 -14.24
N GLY A 37 2.41 3.98 -15.04
CA GLY A 37 1.18 3.23 -14.81
C GLY A 37 0.46 3.67 -13.56
N PHE A 38 0.11 2.73 -12.71
CA PHE A 38 -0.55 3.01 -11.42
C PHE A 38 0.50 3.01 -10.31
N GLY A 39 1.42 3.95 -10.39
CA GLY A 39 2.39 4.12 -9.32
C GLY A 39 3.55 3.12 -9.32
N HIS A 40 3.81 2.48 -10.44
CA HIS A 40 4.93 1.54 -10.50
C HIS A 40 6.26 2.30 -10.50
N LEU A 41 7.10 2.02 -9.51
CA LEU A 41 8.42 2.61 -9.42
C LEU A 41 9.33 1.95 -10.47
N VAL A 42 9.82 2.76 -11.42
CA VAL A 42 10.63 2.27 -12.52
C VAL A 42 12.04 1.94 -12.03
N THR A 43 12.52 0.74 -12.40
CA THR A 43 13.88 0.32 -12.09
C THR A 43 14.62 0.02 -13.39
N TYR A 44 15.94 -0.14 -13.30
CA TYR A 44 16.75 -0.44 -14.48
C TYR A 44 16.32 -1.76 -15.15
N LYS A 45 15.65 -2.63 -14.42
CA LYS A 45 15.18 -3.90 -14.97
C LYS A 45 13.95 -3.77 -15.85
N ASP A 46 13.21 -2.67 -15.71
CA ASP A 46 11.93 -2.50 -16.41
C ASP A 46 12.09 -2.15 -17.87
N LYS A 47 13.17 -1.48 -18.24
CA LYS A 47 13.46 -1.08 -19.62
C LYS A 47 12.39 -0.17 -20.22
N PHE A 48 11.73 0.64 -19.38
CA PHE A 48 10.83 1.68 -19.88
C PHE A 48 11.63 2.87 -20.40
N GLU A 49 11.18 3.44 -21.52
CA GLU A 49 11.85 4.59 -22.15
C GLU A 49 11.05 5.85 -21.88
N GLU A 50 11.75 6.92 -21.53
CA GLU A 50 11.11 8.22 -21.33
C GLU A 50 10.42 8.68 -22.60
N GLY A 51 9.22 9.28 -22.44
CA GLY A 51 8.50 9.84 -23.56
C GLY A 51 7.73 8.84 -24.39
N LYS A 52 7.90 7.56 -24.13
CA LYS A 52 7.20 6.52 -24.87
C LYS A 52 5.90 6.17 -24.15
N GLU A 53 4.82 6.03 -24.93
CA GLU A 53 3.54 5.62 -24.40
C GLU A 53 3.45 4.09 -24.41
N TYR A 54 2.88 3.54 -23.35
CA TYR A 54 2.73 2.08 -23.21
C TYR A 54 1.26 1.71 -23.12
N PRO A 55 0.86 0.55 -23.67
CA PRO A 55 -0.54 0.13 -23.65
C PRO A 55 -1.06 -0.02 -22.22
N LYS A 56 -2.31 0.40 -21.99
CA LYS A 56 -2.92 0.29 -20.68
C LYS A 56 -2.95 -1.15 -20.18
N GLU A 57 -3.22 -2.10 -21.09
CA GLU A 57 -3.24 -3.51 -20.72
C GLU A 57 -1.91 -3.96 -20.10
N GLN A 58 -0.80 -3.52 -20.68
CA GLN A 58 0.53 -3.85 -20.17
C GLN A 58 0.72 -3.27 -18.76
N LEU A 59 0.27 -2.03 -18.57
CA LEU A 59 0.46 -1.34 -17.30
C LEU A 59 -0.49 -1.87 -16.23
N GLU A 60 -1.65 -2.38 -16.63
CA GLU A 60 -2.54 -3.04 -15.67
C GLU A 60 -1.97 -4.37 -15.21
N LYS A 61 -1.33 -5.12 -16.11
CA LYS A 61 -0.66 -6.36 -15.71
C LYS A 61 0.49 -6.08 -14.75
N LEU A 62 1.19 -4.98 -14.99
CA LEU A 62 2.26 -4.55 -14.10
C LEU A 62 1.70 -4.19 -12.72
N PHE A 63 0.56 -3.50 -12.69
CA PHE A 63 -0.10 -3.20 -11.42
C PHE A 63 -0.48 -4.47 -10.67
N ASP A 64 -1.04 -5.45 -11.38
CA ASP A 64 -1.45 -6.70 -10.74
C ASP A 64 -0.25 -7.40 -10.12
N LYS A 65 0.89 -7.37 -10.80
CA LYS A 65 2.12 -7.96 -10.26
C LYS A 65 2.58 -7.21 -9.02
N ASP A 66 2.57 -5.87 -9.07
CA ASP A 66 2.96 -5.05 -7.93
C ASP A 66 2.03 -5.28 -6.76
N PHE A 67 0.73 -5.39 -7.05
CA PHE A 67 -0.25 -5.66 -6.01
C PHE A 67 -0.02 -7.02 -5.35
N ASP A 68 0.22 -8.05 -6.16
CA ASP A 68 0.48 -9.39 -5.62
C ASP A 68 1.70 -9.39 -4.73
N ASN A 69 2.75 -8.66 -5.14
CA ASN A 69 3.96 -8.55 -4.32
C ASN A 69 3.65 -7.85 -3.00
N ALA A 70 2.84 -6.79 -3.02
CA ALA A 70 2.47 -6.08 -1.81
C ALA A 70 1.62 -6.96 -0.89
N LYS A 71 0.71 -7.75 -1.47
CA LYS A 71 -0.13 -8.66 -0.70
C LYS A 71 0.70 -9.73 -0.02
N GLU A 72 1.67 -10.31 -0.75
CA GLU A 72 2.59 -11.26 -0.15
C GLU A 72 3.40 -10.62 0.96
N GLY A 73 3.83 -9.39 0.76
CA GLY A 73 4.54 -8.63 1.78
C GLY A 73 3.70 -8.45 3.03
N MET A 74 2.40 -8.15 2.85
CA MET A 74 1.48 -8.02 3.98
C MET A 74 1.36 -9.34 4.74
N GLU A 75 1.21 -10.45 4.01
CA GLU A 75 1.08 -11.76 4.64
C GLU A 75 2.34 -12.11 5.45
N PHE A 76 3.50 -11.82 4.89
CA PHE A 76 4.76 -12.02 5.61
C PHE A 76 4.83 -11.13 6.85
N PHE A 77 4.46 -9.86 6.71
CA PHE A 77 4.50 -8.89 7.80
C PHE A 77 3.59 -9.31 8.96
N VAL A 78 2.37 -9.75 8.64
CA VAL A 78 1.40 -10.21 9.63
C VAL A 78 1.94 -11.43 10.36
N LYS A 79 2.50 -12.39 9.62
CA LYS A 79 3.02 -13.62 10.21
C LYS A 79 4.26 -13.34 11.06
N ALA A 80 5.17 -12.54 10.54
CA ALA A 80 6.44 -12.26 11.24
C ALA A 80 6.21 -11.53 12.56
N ASN A 81 5.18 -10.67 12.61
CA ASN A 81 4.85 -9.92 13.82
C ASN A 81 3.75 -10.58 14.64
N GLU A 82 3.28 -11.75 14.21
CA GLU A 82 2.23 -12.52 14.90
C GLU A 82 0.98 -11.68 15.15
N LEU A 83 0.53 -10.99 14.11
CA LEU A 83 -0.62 -10.09 14.22
C LEU A 83 -1.93 -10.84 13.99
N ASP A 84 -2.94 -10.46 14.76
CA ASP A 84 -4.31 -10.93 14.60
C ASP A 84 -5.17 -9.70 14.37
N ILE A 85 -5.35 -9.33 13.11
CA ILE A 85 -6.01 -8.08 12.73
C ILE A 85 -7.11 -8.35 11.70
N CYS A 86 -8.04 -7.41 11.58
CA CYS A 86 -9.17 -7.54 10.69
C CYS A 86 -8.74 -7.37 9.21
N ASP A 87 -9.63 -7.75 8.31
CA ASP A 87 -9.35 -7.65 6.87
C ASP A 87 -9.16 -6.21 6.42
N THR A 88 -9.89 -5.25 7.01
CA THR A 88 -9.71 -3.85 6.70
C THR A 88 -8.28 -3.40 6.99
N ALA A 89 -7.75 -3.80 8.16
CA ALA A 89 -6.36 -3.47 8.52
C ALA A 89 -5.37 -4.13 7.57
N LYS A 90 -5.64 -5.36 7.16
CA LYS A 90 -4.78 -6.04 6.20
C LYS A 90 -4.75 -5.28 4.87
N GLY A 91 -5.89 -4.79 4.41
CA GLY A 91 -5.97 -3.98 3.20
C GLY A 91 -5.19 -2.69 3.32
N VAL A 92 -5.24 -2.05 4.49
CA VAL A 92 -4.46 -0.84 4.76
C VAL A 92 -2.97 -1.17 4.65
N LEU A 93 -2.54 -2.28 5.24
CA LEU A 93 -1.12 -2.66 5.19
C LEU A 93 -0.68 -2.98 3.77
N ILE A 94 -1.53 -3.62 2.97
CA ILE A 94 -1.19 -3.85 1.56
C ILE A 94 -0.90 -2.53 0.86
N GLU A 95 -1.76 -1.53 1.05
CA GLU A 95 -1.57 -0.25 0.40
C GLU A 95 -0.32 0.47 0.90
N MET A 96 -0.05 0.41 2.20
CA MET A 96 1.18 0.99 2.74
C MET A 96 2.42 0.33 2.12
N ILE A 97 2.41 -1.00 2.03
CA ILE A 97 3.54 -1.72 1.46
C ILE A 97 3.66 -1.42 -0.04
N PHE A 98 2.53 -1.32 -0.74
CA PHE A 98 2.53 -0.95 -2.16
C PHE A 98 3.22 0.41 -2.37
N GLN A 99 2.87 1.39 -1.55
CA GLN A 99 3.39 2.75 -1.70
C GLN A 99 4.81 2.91 -1.15
N LEU A 100 5.08 2.35 0.02
CA LEU A 100 6.29 2.65 0.78
C LEU A 100 7.34 1.54 0.73
N GLY A 101 6.92 0.31 0.38
CA GLY A 101 7.78 -0.85 0.47
C GLY A 101 7.78 -1.44 1.86
N ILE A 102 7.96 -2.76 1.95
CA ILE A 102 7.90 -3.46 3.24
C ILE A 102 9.00 -3.00 4.18
N GLY A 103 10.17 -2.67 3.66
CA GLY A 103 11.27 -2.19 4.51
C GLY A 103 10.92 -0.94 5.27
N ASN A 104 10.21 -0.01 4.62
CA ASN A 104 9.79 1.22 5.27
C ASN A 104 8.64 0.98 6.24
N VAL A 105 7.69 0.09 5.88
CA VAL A 105 6.58 -0.22 6.79
C VAL A 105 7.10 -0.88 8.06
N ASN A 106 8.15 -1.70 7.96
CA ASN A 106 8.77 -2.31 9.14
C ASN A 106 9.34 -1.29 10.12
N LYS A 107 9.53 -0.05 9.68
CA LYS A 107 10.05 1.01 10.55
C LYS A 107 8.96 1.71 11.37
N PHE A 108 7.70 1.39 11.11
CA PHE A 108 6.57 1.97 11.87
C PHE A 108 6.43 1.24 13.21
N LYS A 109 7.41 1.42 14.08
CA LYS A 109 7.50 0.64 15.33
C LYS A 109 6.32 0.85 16.27
N GLY A 110 5.86 2.09 16.40
CA GLY A 110 4.70 2.38 17.26
C GLY A 110 3.42 1.77 16.72
N MET A 111 3.24 1.83 15.40
CA MET A 111 2.09 1.20 14.76
C MET A 111 2.12 -0.32 14.99
N ILE A 112 3.28 -0.93 14.78
CA ILE A 112 3.43 -2.38 14.95
C ILE A 112 3.11 -2.80 16.38
N LYS A 113 3.63 -2.05 17.36
CA LYS A 113 3.33 -2.36 18.77
C LYS A 113 1.84 -2.27 19.04
N ALA A 114 1.20 -1.22 18.53
CA ALA A 114 -0.24 -1.05 18.72
C ALA A 114 -1.02 -2.20 18.07
N LEU A 115 -0.61 -2.62 16.89
CA LEU A 115 -1.26 -3.74 16.21
C LEU A 115 -1.13 -5.04 17.01
N LYS A 116 0.04 -5.27 17.60
CA LYS A 116 0.25 -6.44 18.47
C LYS A 116 -0.65 -6.40 19.69
N ASP A 117 -0.90 -5.21 20.21
CA ASP A 117 -1.74 -5.01 21.38
C ASP A 117 -3.22 -4.92 21.00
N LYS A 118 -3.54 -5.02 19.72
CA LYS A 118 -4.91 -4.87 19.19
C LYS A 118 -5.50 -3.51 19.51
N ASP A 119 -4.65 -2.52 19.65
CA ASP A 119 -5.03 -1.13 19.92
C ASP A 119 -5.08 -0.38 18.59
N MET A 120 -6.20 -0.53 17.89
CA MET A 120 -6.32 -0.03 16.53
C MET A 120 -6.39 1.49 16.48
N LYS A 121 -6.91 2.12 17.51
CA LYS A 121 -6.94 3.57 17.58
C LYS A 121 -5.52 4.11 17.63
N THR A 122 -4.68 3.56 18.49
CA THR A 122 -3.28 3.98 18.59
C THR A 122 -2.51 3.67 17.30
N ALA A 123 -2.83 2.52 16.66
CA ALA A 123 -2.18 2.20 15.39
C ALA A 123 -2.43 3.31 14.36
N GLY A 124 -3.67 3.77 14.24
CA GLY A 124 -3.99 4.87 13.34
C GLY A 124 -3.32 6.17 13.76
N ASP A 125 -3.27 6.44 15.06
CA ASP A 125 -2.62 7.65 15.58
C ASP A 125 -1.12 7.65 15.22
N GLU A 126 -0.47 6.50 15.30
CA GLU A 126 0.94 6.37 14.94
C GLU A 126 1.17 6.62 13.44
N MET A 127 0.20 6.20 12.62
CA MET A 127 0.29 6.50 11.18
C MET A 127 0.26 8.00 10.93
N ILE A 128 -0.64 8.72 11.60
CA ILE A 128 -0.76 10.16 11.46
C ILE A 128 0.49 10.87 11.98
N ALA A 129 1.11 10.34 13.02
CA ALA A 129 2.32 10.93 13.60
C ALA A 129 3.58 10.69 12.78
N SER A 130 3.48 9.92 11.70
CA SER A 130 4.65 9.54 10.91
C SER A 130 5.01 10.60 9.87
N LYS A 131 6.25 10.51 9.37
CA LYS A 131 6.71 11.37 8.28
C LYS A 131 5.87 11.16 7.03
N TRP A 132 5.37 9.94 6.83
CA TRP A 132 4.50 9.62 5.71
C TRP A 132 3.27 10.54 5.67
N TYR A 133 2.70 10.86 6.83
CA TYR A 133 1.56 11.78 6.88
C TYR A 133 1.92 13.12 6.26
N SER A 134 3.11 13.64 6.54
CA SER A 134 3.51 14.93 5.99
C SER A 134 3.72 14.88 4.49
N GLN A 135 4.03 13.70 3.94
CA GLN A 135 4.27 13.54 2.51
C GLN A 135 2.99 13.32 1.71
N THR A 136 2.04 12.55 2.26
CA THR A 136 0.78 12.23 1.57
C THR A 136 -0.37 12.30 2.56
N LYS A 137 -0.66 13.51 3.00
CA LYS A 137 -1.58 13.77 4.10
C LYS A 137 -2.95 13.12 3.94
N GLU A 138 -3.60 13.35 2.80
CA GLU A 138 -4.97 12.85 2.61
C GLU A 138 -5.00 11.32 2.54
N ARG A 139 -4.03 10.74 1.85
CA ARG A 139 -3.97 9.27 1.73
C ARG A 139 -3.73 8.63 3.10
N CYS A 140 -2.77 9.17 3.83
CA CYS A 140 -2.47 8.66 5.16
C CYS A 140 -3.67 8.81 6.09
N GLN A 141 -4.36 9.96 6.03
CA GLN A 141 -5.55 10.19 6.85
C GLN A 141 -6.63 9.15 6.57
N THR A 142 -6.90 8.90 5.29
CA THR A 142 -7.88 7.90 4.88
C THR A 142 -7.53 6.52 5.43
N LEU A 143 -6.27 6.12 5.27
CA LEU A 143 -5.83 4.81 5.71
C LEU A 143 -5.81 4.69 7.23
N ALA A 144 -5.41 5.76 7.92
CA ALA A 144 -5.42 5.78 9.38
C ALA A 144 -6.84 5.67 9.93
N ASP A 145 -7.80 6.34 9.29
CA ASP A 145 -9.19 6.26 9.73
C ASP A 145 -9.74 4.84 9.55
N LEU A 146 -9.39 4.19 8.44
CA LEU A 146 -9.77 2.79 8.23
C LEU A 146 -9.14 1.90 9.28
N MET A 147 -7.88 2.14 9.62
CA MET A 147 -7.19 1.36 10.65
C MET A 147 -7.86 1.51 12.01
N ARG A 148 -8.21 2.75 12.38
CA ARG A 148 -8.86 3.02 13.66
C ARG A 148 -10.20 2.33 13.80
N ASN A 149 -10.91 2.15 12.69
CA ASN A 149 -12.24 1.56 12.68
C ASN A 149 -12.24 0.07 12.43
N CYS A 150 -11.09 -0.55 12.49
CA CYS A 150 -10.94 -1.99 12.33
C CYS A 150 -11.56 -2.71 13.52
N GLU A 151 -12.41 -3.67 13.24
CA GLU A 151 -13.00 -4.50 14.28
C GLU A 151 -12.60 -5.98 14.08
#